data_41f52aaaab4877ba494c1a782d21e626
#
_entry.id   41f52aaaab4877ba494c1a782d21e626
#
_cell.length_a   1.000
_cell.length_b   1.000
_cell.length_c   1.000
_cell.angle_alpha   90.00
_cell.angle_beta   90.00
_cell.angle_gamma   90.00
#
_symmetry.space_group_name_H-M   'P 1'
#
loop_
_entity.id
_entity.type
_entity.pdbx_description
1 polymer ?
#
loop_
_entity_poly.entity_id
_entity_poly.type
_entity_poly.pdbx_seq_one_letter_code
_entity_poly.pdbx_strand_id
1 'polypeptide(L)'
;SDQLNVIKYDNAAQEQMQRPGLKTGKPQGSFPSFIPKTDQERIQNLTHLWHTLPSDAQFEETLKLDGSSMTCYKTTYTPTLWDKIKSFFGYKLMNYHFGVCSRNLELAPDANNTITFDNQGKSSEYSQSNFWTAAKKYSIESKLPIGYAVQGELIGPKIQANHEKVSTLEYYVFDVFDISTGLYLTPAKRREFCALHNIPHVPVTDVSFTPFQYSLQDLLEHVDGESMNPGTISEGRVYKHLTS
;
A
#
# COMPACT_ATOMS: atom_id res chain seq x y z
N SER A 1 41.87 -11.44 9.52
CA SER A 1 40.47 -11.20 9.96
C SER A 1 39.88 -10.20 8.99
N ASP A 2 39.14 -10.71 8.04
CA ASP A 2 38.51 -9.94 6.97
C ASP A 2 37.36 -9.13 7.58
N GLN A 3 37.54 -7.81 7.56
CA GLN A 3 36.44 -6.90 7.88
C GLN A 3 35.46 -6.93 6.71
N LEU A 4 34.33 -7.58 6.90
CA LEU A 4 33.17 -7.44 6.02
C LEU A 4 32.73 -5.98 6.08
N ASN A 5 33.00 -5.23 5.00
CA ASN A 5 32.41 -3.91 4.78
C ASN A 5 30.90 -4.04 4.58
N VAL A 6 30.15 -4.10 5.66
CA VAL A 6 28.69 -4.05 5.63
C VAL A 6 28.32 -2.60 5.33
N ILE A 7 28.08 -2.28 4.08
CA ILE A 7 27.49 -1.01 3.67
C ILE A 7 26.03 -1.04 4.16
N LYS A 8 25.70 -0.13 5.06
CA LYS A 8 24.32 0.05 5.52
C LYS A 8 23.44 0.41 4.32
N TYR A 9 22.55 -0.47 3.98
CA TYR A 9 21.65 -0.32 2.83
C TYR A 9 20.70 0.85 3.08
N ASP A 10 20.78 1.90 2.27
CA ASP A 10 19.85 3.02 2.31
C ASP A 10 18.68 2.74 1.36
N ASN A 11 17.63 2.15 1.91
CA ASN A 11 16.43 1.81 1.16
C ASN A 11 15.74 3.04 0.52
N ALA A 12 15.83 4.21 1.17
CA ALA A 12 15.20 5.44 0.67
C ALA A 12 15.87 5.96 -0.61
N ALA A 13 17.20 5.93 -0.64
CA ALA A 13 17.95 6.34 -1.83
C ALA A 13 17.71 5.40 -3.02
N GLN A 14 17.56 4.09 -2.76
CA GLN A 14 17.28 3.11 -3.81
C GLN A 14 15.85 3.20 -4.36
N GLU A 15 14.84 3.42 -3.52
CA GLU A 15 13.47 3.63 -4.01
C GLU A 15 13.38 4.84 -4.94
N GLN A 16 14.11 5.92 -4.65
CA GLN A 16 14.17 7.11 -5.52
C GLN A 16 14.93 6.86 -6.83
N MET A 17 16.01 6.05 -6.79
CA MET A 17 16.79 5.72 -8.00
C MET A 17 16.05 4.77 -8.94
N GLN A 18 15.27 3.85 -8.41
CA GLN A 18 14.55 2.85 -9.20
C GLN A 18 13.23 3.36 -9.82
N ARG A 19 12.73 4.52 -9.36
CA ARG A 19 11.41 5.04 -9.75
C ARG A 19 11.48 6.53 -10.09
N PRO A 20 12.11 6.90 -11.23
CA PRO A 20 12.21 8.28 -11.63
C PRO A 20 10.81 8.89 -11.82
N GLY A 21 10.56 9.98 -11.09
CA GLY A 21 9.28 10.72 -11.12
C GLY A 21 8.34 10.47 -9.94
N LEU A 22 8.51 9.37 -9.17
CA LEU A 22 7.76 9.15 -7.94
C LEU A 22 8.30 10.07 -6.83
N LYS A 23 7.45 10.95 -6.33
CA LYS A 23 7.77 11.82 -5.20
C LYS A 23 7.34 11.13 -3.90
N THR A 24 8.26 10.43 -3.25
CA THR A 24 7.98 9.74 -1.98
C THR A 24 7.77 10.69 -0.81
N GLY A 25 8.46 11.82 -0.81
CA GLY A 25 8.46 12.74 0.33
C GLY A 25 9.56 12.40 1.35
N LYS A 26 9.56 13.10 2.48
CA LYS A 26 10.55 12.94 3.55
C LYS A 26 10.27 11.67 4.37
N PRO A 27 11.23 10.75 4.56
CA PRO A 27 11.07 9.64 5.48
C PRO A 27 10.93 10.13 6.93
N GLN A 28 10.01 9.53 7.68
CA GLN A 28 9.85 9.73 9.12
C GLN A 28 10.43 8.56 9.91
N GLY A 29 10.32 7.35 9.36
CA GLY A 29 10.81 6.13 9.99
C GLY A 29 10.71 4.93 9.06
N SER A 30 11.04 3.75 9.60
CA SER A 30 10.80 2.48 8.93
C SER A 30 9.31 2.18 8.88
N PHE A 31 8.90 1.33 7.92
CA PHE A 31 7.53 0.80 7.88
C PHE A 31 7.16 0.16 9.23
N PRO A 32 5.95 0.40 9.77
CA PRO A 32 5.53 -0.10 11.07
C PRO A 32 5.60 -1.63 11.16
N SER A 33 6.31 -2.15 12.16
CA SER A 33 6.51 -3.60 12.32
C SER A 33 5.24 -4.38 12.70
N PHE A 34 4.21 -3.68 13.18
CA PHE A 34 2.93 -4.29 13.56
C PHE A 34 1.96 -4.45 12.37
N ILE A 35 2.32 -3.97 11.17
CA ILE A 35 1.56 -4.15 9.95
C ILE A 35 2.39 -5.05 9.01
N PRO A 36 1.83 -6.17 8.52
CA PRO A 36 2.54 -7.01 7.55
C PRO A 36 2.79 -6.26 6.23
N LYS A 37 3.90 -6.58 5.56
CA LYS A 37 4.15 -6.09 4.19
C LYS A 37 3.28 -6.86 3.19
N THR A 38 2.95 -6.20 2.09
CA THR A 38 2.01 -6.66 1.06
C THR A 38 2.68 -7.46 -0.05
N ASP A 39 3.61 -8.34 0.27
CA ASP A 39 4.23 -9.17 -0.76
C ASP A 39 3.29 -10.34 -1.10
N GLN A 40 2.84 -10.39 -2.37
CA GLN A 40 2.03 -11.48 -2.89
C GLN A 40 2.94 -12.50 -3.57
N GLU A 41 2.76 -13.80 -3.24
CA GLU A 41 3.52 -14.87 -3.85
C GLU A 41 3.03 -15.13 -5.28
N ARG A 42 3.97 -15.39 -6.20
CA ARG A 42 3.64 -15.72 -7.58
C ARG A 42 3.10 -17.15 -7.68
N ILE A 43 2.04 -17.33 -8.46
CA ILE A 43 1.37 -18.61 -8.58
C ILE A 43 2.29 -19.71 -9.14
N GLN A 44 3.28 -19.36 -9.97
CA GLN A 44 4.29 -20.28 -10.48
C GLN A 44 5.12 -20.93 -9.36
N ASN A 45 5.25 -20.26 -8.20
CA ASN A 45 5.94 -20.80 -7.01
C ASN A 45 5.01 -21.65 -6.14
N LEU A 46 3.72 -21.62 -6.39
CA LEU A 46 2.67 -22.27 -5.59
C LEU A 46 2.06 -23.51 -6.26
N THR A 47 2.79 -24.15 -7.20
CA THR A 47 2.31 -25.32 -7.94
C THR A 47 1.88 -26.49 -7.05
N HIS A 48 2.45 -26.60 -5.84
CA HIS A 48 2.05 -27.59 -4.85
C HIS A 48 0.58 -27.45 -4.40
N LEU A 49 -0.02 -26.24 -4.52
CA LEU A 49 -1.41 -26.01 -4.15
C LEU A 49 -2.40 -26.80 -5.02
N TRP A 50 -2.06 -27.12 -6.28
CA TRP A 50 -2.88 -27.99 -7.14
C TRP A 50 -3.03 -29.43 -6.60
N HIS A 51 -2.16 -29.81 -5.65
CA HIS A 51 -2.18 -31.11 -5.01
C HIS A 51 -2.69 -31.07 -3.56
N THR A 52 -2.81 -29.89 -2.99
CA THR A 52 -3.14 -29.73 -1.56
C THR A 52 -4.48 -29.06 -1.31
N LEU A 53 -4.96 -28.25 -2.24
CA LEU A 53 -6.25 -27.59 -2.13
C LEU A 53 -7.31 -28.29 -2.97
N PRO A 54 -8.58 -28.28 -2.52
CA PRO A 54 -9.69 -28.79 -3.32
C PRO A 54 -9.80 -28.05 -4.66
N SER A 55 -10.16 -28.77 -5.74
CA SER A 55 -10.34 -28.16 -7.05
C SER A 55 -11.46 -27.12 -7.10
N ASP A 56 -12.42 -27.19 -6.16
CA ASP A 56 -13.54 -26.26 -5.99
C ASP A 56 -13.27 -25.15 -4.97
N ALA A 57 -12.02 -25.03 -4.47
CA ALA A 57 -11.64 -23.93 -3.59
C ALA A 57 -11.86 -22.59 -4.28
N GLN A 58 -12.61 -21.72 -3.60
CA GLN A 58 -13.06 -20.46 -4.16
C GLN A 58 -12.21 -19.29 -3.70
N PHE A 59 -11.92 -18.39 -4.63
CA PHE A 59 -11.11 -17.20 -4.45
C PHE A 59 -11.83 -15.98 -5.04
N GLU A 60 -11.61 -14.83 -4.44
CA GLU A 60 -11.87 -13.58 -5.12
C GLU A 60 -10.71 -13.27 -6.07
N GLU A 61 -11.04 -12.94 -7.32
CA GLU A 61 -10.10 -12.46 -8.31
C GLU A 61 -10.20 -10.94 -8.44
N THR A 62 -9.05 -10.27 -8.38
CA THR A 62 -8.96 -8.81 -8.55
C THR A 62 -7.89 -8.45 -9.57
N LEU A 63 -8.01 -7.28 -10.17
CA LEU A 63 -6.94 -6.71 -11.00
C LEU A 63 -5.69 -6.44 -10.16
N LYS A 64 -4.52 -6.79 -10.70
CA LYS A 64 -3.22 -6.35 -10.19
C LYS A 64 -2.84 -5.06 -10.90
N LEU A 65 -2.92 -3.94 -10.20
CA LEU A 65 -2.57 -2.62 -10.75
C LEU A 65 -1.06 -2.40 -10.63
N ASP A 66 -0.46 -1.84 -11.68
CA ASP A 66 0.96 -1.49 -11.69
C ASP A 66 1.18 -0.05 -11.22
N GLY A 67 1.75 0.08 -10.04
CA GLY A 67 1.96 1.37 -9.42
C GLY A 67 2.98 1.34 -8.29
N SER A 68 2.64 1.93 -7.18
CA SER A 68 3.47 1.95 -5.98
C SER A 68 2.64 1.56 -4.76
N SER A 69 3.08 0.53 -4.05
CA SER A 69 2.42 0.11 -2.80
C SER A 69 2.37 1.25 -1.79
N MET A 70 1.18 1.53 -1.29
CA MET A 70 0.89 2.58 -0.30
C MET A 70 0.07 2.00 0.83
N THR A 71 0.48 2.27 2.06
CA THR A 71 -0.27 1.90 3.27
C THR A 71 -0.65 3.16 4.03
N CYS A 72 -1.93 3.27 4.40
CA CYS A 72 -2.39 4.25 5.38
C CYS A 72 -2.90 3.52 6.61
N TYR A 73 -2.54 3.97 7.79
CA TYR A 73 -2.99 3.35 9.03
C TYR A 73 -3.38 4.38 10.09
N LYS A 74 -4.25 3.97 11.00
CA LYS A 74 -4.68 4.79 12.11
C LYS A 74 -4.73 3.96 13.38
N THR A 75 -3.90 4.33 14.35
CA THR A 75 -3.80 3.60 15.63
C THR A 75 -4.04 4.54 16.80
N THR A 76 -4.37 3.97 17.94
CA THR A 76 -4.50 4.74 19.19
C THR A 76 -3.17 5.40 19.55
N TYR A 77 -3.24 6.63 20.01
CA TYR A 77 -2.10 7.36 20.52
C TYR A 77 -2.41 7.91 21.91
N THR A 78 -1.55 7.59 22.86
CA THR A 78 -1.66 8.18 24.20
C THR A 78 -0.82 9.44 24.24
N PRO A 79 -1.46 10.63 24.38
CA PRO A 79 -0.75 11.89 24.39
C PRO A 79 0.29 11.96 25.52
N THR A 80 1.49 12.37 25.15
CA THR A 80 2.59 12.60 26.09
C THR A 80 2.33 13.84 26.96
N LEU A 81 3.15 14.02 27.99
CA LEU A 81 3.10 15.24 28.82
C LEU A 81 3.34 16.49 27.95
N TRP A 82 4.24 16.40 26.96
CA TRP A 82 4.51 17.50 26.03
C TRP A 82 3.33 17.84 25.13
N ASP A 83 2.56 16.84 24.69
CA ASP A 83 1.35 17.08 23.89
C ASP A 83 0.29 17.79 24.72
N LYS A 84 0.16 17.42 26.01
CA LYS A 84 -0.73 18.10 26.96
C LYS A 84 -0.31 19.55 27.20
N ILE A 85 0.99 19.82 27.31
CA ILE A 85 1.52 21.19 27.44
C ILE A 85 1.23 21.97 26.17
N LYS A 86 1.50 21.42 24.99
CA LYS A 86 1.18 22.07 23.70
C LYS A 86 -0.31 22.36 23.56
N SER A 87 -1.19 21.48 24.05
CA SER A 87 -2.63 21.71 23.98
C SER A 87 -3.08 22.90 24.81
N PHE A 88 -2.38 23.22 25.90
CA PHE A 88 -2.62 24.46 26.67
C PHE A 88 -2.35 25.73 25.85
N PHE A 89 -1.46 25.63 24.85
CA PHE A 89 -1.16 26.72 23.90
C PHE A 89 -2.02 26.65 22.62
N GLY A 90 -3.16 25.93 22.65
CA GLY A 90 -4.12 25.88 21.55
C GLY A 90 -3.87 24.79 20.49
N TYR A 91 -2.89 23.91 20.69
CA TYR A 91 -2.71 22.74 19.81
C TYR A 91 -3.77 21.67 20.12
N LYS A 92 -4.39 21.13 19.05
CA LYS A 92 -5.41 20.07 19.20
C LYS A 92 -4.76 18.81 19.74
N LEU A 93 -5.26 18.32 20.87
CA LEU A 93 -4.85 17.04 21.43
C LEU A 93 -5.43 15.90 20.56
N MET A 94 -4.55 15.11 19.97
CA MET A 94 -4.96 13.94 19.17
C MET A 94 -4.85 12.69 20.03
N ASN A 95 -5.86 11.82 19.94
CA ASN A 95 -5.88 10.51 20.60
C ASN A 95 -5.54 9.37 19.64
N TYR A 96 -5.13 9.70 18.43
CA TYR A 96 -4.69 8.75 17.41
C TYR A 96 -3.44 9.26 16.69
N HIS A 97 -2.71 8.31 16.12
CA HIS A 97 -1.68 8.55 15.12
C HIS A 97 -2.19 8.07 13.76
N PHE A 98 -2.05 8.92 12.74
CA PHE A 98 -2.32 8.57 11.36
C PHE A 98 -0.99 8.58 10.59
N GLY A 99 -0.63 7.42 10.01
CA GLY A 99 0.59 7.25 9.24
C GLY A 99 0.30 6.95 7.77
N VAL A 100 1.19 7.44 6.91
CA VAL A 100 1.21 7.14 5.48
C VAL A 100 2.57 6.56 5.14
N CYS A 101 2.58 5.39 4.51
CA CYS A 101 3.79 4.64 4.22
C CYS A 101 3.93 4.35 2.72
N SER A 102 5.15 4.38 2.24
CA SER A 102 5.57 3.65 1.04
C SER A 102 5.81 2.17 1.40
N ARG A 103 6.28 1.36 0.46
CA ARG A 103 6.56 -0.07 0.68
C ARG A 103 7.46 -0.35 1.90
N ASN A 104 8.43 0.53 2.19
CA ASN A 104 9.45 0.28 3.21
C ASN A 104 9.54 1.36 4.30
N LEU A 105 8.94 2.51 4.10
CA LEU A 105 9.15 3.69 4.93
C LEU A 105 7.83 4.33 5.32
N GLU A 106 7.75 4.77 6.57
CA GLU A 106 6.78 5.75 6.99
C GLU A 106 7.23 7.16 6.56
N LEU A 107 6.30 7.94 6.05
CA LEU A 107 6.56 9.24 5.43
C LEU A 107 6.07 10.36 6.34
N ALA A 108 6.91 11.37 6.54
CA ALA A 108 6.53 12.55 7.28
C ALA A 108 5.35 13.27 6.61
N PRO A 109 4.38 13.78 7.38
CA PRO A 109 3.36 14.67 6.84
C PRO A 109 4.01 15.81 6.07
N ASP A 110 3.43 16.15 4.90
CA ASP A 110 3.97 17.21 4.05
C ASP A 110 4.11 18.54 4.81
N ALA A 111 5.32 18.83 5.22
CA ALA A 111 5.72 20.21 5.46
C ALA A 111 6.07 20.79 4.08
N ASN A 112 5.44 21.90 3.70
CA ASN A 112 5.71 22.62 2.47
C ASN A 112 7.23 22.74 2.24
N ASN A 113 7.73 22.18 1.13
CA ASN A 113 9.11 22.31 0.63
C ASN A 113 10.17 22.53 1.72
N THR A 114 10.40 21.50 2.54
CA THR A 114 11.41 21.62 3.60
C THR A 114 12.77 21.30 3.00
N ILE A 115 13.66 22.29 2.95
CA ILE A 115 15.08 22.06 2.67
C ILE A 115 15.69 21.53 3.97
N THR A 116 16.23 20.33 3.94
CA THR A 116 17.03 19.78 5.05
C THR A 116 18.50 19.74 4.64
N PHE A 117 19.37 20.02 5.61
CA PHE A 117 20.82 19.90 5.43
C PHE A 117 21.30 18.69 6.21
N ASP A 118 22.17 17.88 5.58
CA ASP A 118 22.86 16.81 6.29
C ASP A 118 24.05 17.36 7.11
N ASN A 119 24.71 16.48 7.86
CA ASN A 119 25.87 16.83 8.68
C ASN A 119 27.09 17.31 7.85
N GLN A 120 27.03 17.22 6.52
CA GLN A 120 28.04 17.67 5.57
C GLN A 120 27.64 18.95 4.85
N GLY A 121 26.48 19.54 5.21
CA GLY A 121 25.95 20.77 4.62
C GLY A 121 25.29 20.58 3.24
N LYS A 122 25.07 19.32 2.79
CA LYS A 122 24.38 19.04 1.54
C LYS A 122 22.87 19.22 1.73
N SER A 123 22.30 20.11 0.94
CA SER A 123 20.86 20.35 0.96
C SER A 123 20.08 19.24 0.24
N SER A 124 19.01 18.75 0.85
CA SER A 124 18.02 17.90 0.21
C SER A 124 16.68 18.61 0.24
N GLU A 125 16.11 18.86 -0.93
CA GLU A 125 14.77 19.41 -1.08
C GLU A 125 13.78 18.25 -1.22
N TYR A 126 12.87 18.11 -0.24
CA TYR A 126 11.77 17.16 -0.32
C TYR A 126 10.56 17.84 -0.94
N SER A 127 10.22 17.40 -2.14
CA SER A 127 8.98 17.82 -2.79
C SER A 127 7.76 17.15 -2.13
N GLN A 128 6.59 17.74 -2.34
CA GLN A 128 5.31 17.19 -1.86
C GLN A 128 5.18 15.69 -2.20
N SER A 129 4.86 14.87 -1.20
CA SER A 129 4.71 13.43 -1.35
C SER A 129 3.47 13.06 -2.16
N ASN A 130 3.62 12.22 -3.19
CA ASN A 130 2.48 11.65 -3.92
C ASN A 130 1.58 10.81 -3.00
N PHE A 131 2.16 10.13 -2.01
CA PHE A 131 1.45 9.32 -1.02
C PHE A 131 0.56 10.18 -0.13
N TRP A 132 1.11 11.24 0.47
CA TRP A 132 0.32 12.18 1.26
C TRP A 132 -0.71 12.95 0.42
N THR A 133 -0.37 13.28 -0.83
CA THR A 133 -1.32 13.89 -1.77
C THR A 133 -2.51 12.98 -2.01
N ALA A 134 -2.28 11.69 -2.26
CA ALA A 134 -3.35 10.72 -2.43
C ALA A 134 -4.15 10.52 -1.13
N ALA A 135 -3.50 10.37 0.02
CA ALA A 135 -4.17 10.24 1.31
C ALA A 135 -5.12 11.41 1.59
N LYS A 136 -4.68 12.64 1.27
CA LYS A 136 -5.50 13.86 1.38
C LYS A 136 -6.63 13.90 0.35
N LYS A 137 -6.36 13.59 -0.93
CA LYS A 137 -7.36 13.54 -2.01
C LYS A 137 -8.54 12.65 -1.63
N TYR A 138 -8.28 11.49 -1.08
CA TYR A 138 -9.32 10.54 -0.66
C TYR A 138 -9.81 10.74 0.76
N SER A 139 -9.27 11.71 1.49
CA SER A 139 -9.61 12.01 2.89
C SER A 139 -9.48 10.76 3.80
N ILE A 140 -8.43 9.95 3.57
CA ILE A 140 -8.28 8.66 4.24
C ILE A 140 -8.22 8.83 5.77
N GLU A 141 -7.52 9.85 6.27
CA GLU A 141 -7.43 10.11 7.72
C GLU A 141 -8.79 10.24 8.40
N SER A 142 -9.74 10.94 7.77
CA SER A 142 -11.07 11.16 8.35
C SER A 142 -11.98 9.94 8.20
N LYS A 143 -11.77 9.13 7.16
CA LYS A 143 -12.59 7.97 6.83
C LYS A 143 -12.14 6.69 7.53
N LEU A 144 -10.83 6.53 7.75
CA LEU A 144 -10.25 5.32 8.32
C LEU A 144 -10.52 5.27 9.83
N PRO A 145 -11.19 4.22 10.35
CA PRO A 145 -11.34 4.03 11.79
C PRO A 145 -10.00 3.78 12.50
N ILE A 146 -9.95 4.11 13.78
CA ILE A 146 -8.80 3.75 14.62
C ILE A 146 -8.73 2.23 14.74
N GLY A 147 -7.54 1.67 14.64
CA GLY A 147 -7.28 0.23 14.71
C GLY A 147 -7.21 -0.45 13.35
N TYR A 148 -7.25 0.30 12.25
CA TYR A 148 -7.18 -0.28 10.90
C TYR A 148 -6.03 0.30 10.08
N ALA A 149 -5.51 -0.54 9.18
CA ALA A 149 -4.65 -0.15 8.08
C ALA A 149 -5.29 -0.54 6.75
N VAL A 150 -5.23 0.36 5.77
CA VAL A 150 -5.59 0.08 4.37
C VAL A 150 -4.32 0.03 3.54
N GLN A 151 -4.16 -1.02 2.77
CA GLN A 151 -3.03 -1.26 1.89
C GLN A 151 -3.54 -1.30 0.46
N GLY A 152 -2.89 -0.56 -0.42
CA GLY A 152 -3.39 -0.39 -1.78
C GLY A 152 -2.29 0.01 -2.74
N GLU A 153 -2.69 0.15 -4.00
CA GLU A 153 -1.80 0.58 -5.07
C GLU A 153 -2.06 2.05 -5.40
N LEU A 154 -1.01 2.84 -5.38
CA LEU A 154 -0.98 4.22 -5.82
C LEU A 154 -0.55 4.25 -7.29
N ILE A 155 -1.43 4.72 -8.17
CA ILE A 155 -1.19 4.86 -9.60
C ILE A 155 -1.30 6.31 -10.02
N GLY A 156 -0.71 6.66 -11.16
CA GLY A 156 -0.83 8.02 -11.67
C GLY A 156 0.32 8.48 -12.55
N PRO A 157 0.25 9.72 -13.04
CA PRO A 157 1.32 10.31 -13.82
C PRO A 157 2.66 10.28 -13.07
N LYS A 158 3.71 9.81 -13.74
CA LYS A 158 5.08 9.67 -13.19
C LYS A 158 5.24 8.60 -12.08
N ILE A 159 4.23 7.75 -11.89
CA ILE A 159 4.35 6.55 -11.07
C ILE A 159 4.50 5.38 -12.02
N GLN A 160 5.64 4.67 -11.92
CA GLN A 160 6.03 3.67 -12.91
C GLN A 160 5.91 4.25 -14.33
N ALA A 161 5.47 3.48 -15.31
CA ALA A 161 5.18 3.95 -16.66
C ALA A 161 3.76 4.50 -16.82
N ASN A 162 2.99 4.68 -15.72
CA ASN A 162 1.57 5.00 -15.75
C ASN A 162 0.78 4.07 -16.69
N HIS A 163 0.96 2.75 -16.49
CA HIS A 163 0.37 1.72 -17.34
C HIS A 163 -1.13 1.85 -17.45
N GLU A 164 -1.80 2.29 -16.39
CA GLU A 164 -3.24 2.53 -16.35
C GLU A 164 -3.67 3.79 -17.10
N LYS A 165 -2.72 4.61 -17.60
CA LYS A 165 -2.98 5.86 -18.35
C LYS A 165 -3.94 6.82 -17.66
N VAL A 166 -3.93 6.86 -16.33
CA VAL A 166 -4.74 7.79 -15.55
C VAL A 166 -4.15 9.19 -15.57
N SER A 167 -5.01 10.21 -15.54
CA SER A 167 -4.59 11.61 -15.63
C SER A 167 -4.24 12.24 -14.28
N THR A 168 -4.65 11.61 -13.18
CA THR A 168 -4.44 12.09 -11.81
C THR A 168 -3.90 10.98 -10.92
N LEU A 169 -3.39 11.33 -9.74
CA LEU A 169 -3.06 10.34 -8.72
C LEU A 169 -4.32 9.62 -8.25
N GLU A 170 -4.29 8.29 -8.26
CA GLU A 170 -5.38 7.43 -7.82
C GLU A 170 -4.86 6.37 -6.86
N TYR A 171 -5.70 6.00 -5.90
CA TYR A 171 -5.37 5.02 -4.88
C TYR A 171 -6.48 3.99 -4.77
N TYR A 172 -6.13 2.71 -4.87
CA TYR A 172 -7.05 1.59 -4.82
C TYR A 172 -6.61 0.58 -3.78
N VAL A 173 -7.47 0.34 -2.79
CA VAL A 173 -7.20 -0.60 -1.70
C VAL A 173 -7.36 -2.03 -2.18
N PHE A 174 -6.39 -2.87 -1.88
CA PHE A 174 -6.42 -4.32 -2.13
C PHE A 174 -6.41 -5.14 -0.82
N ASP A 175 -6.05 -4.53 0.33
CA ASP A 175 -6.11 -5.17 1.63
C ASP A 175 -6.54 -4.19 2.73
N VAL A 176 -7.25 -4.75 3.74
CA VAL A 176 -7.56 -4.07 4.98
C VAL A 176 -7.10 -4.96 6.13
N PHE A 177 -6.25 -4.41 6.98
CA PHE A 177 -5.67 -5.09 8.13
C PHE A 177 -6.25 -4.52 9.43
N ASP A 178 -6.79 -5.39 10.27
CA ASP A 178 -7.23 -5.04 11.62
C ASP A 178 -6.03 -5.17 12.57
N ILE A 179 -5.53 -4.02 13.02
CA ILE A 179 -4.35 -3.92 13.89
C ILE A 179 -4.61 -4.58 15.26
N SER A 180 -5.87 -4.57 15.72
CA SER A 180 -6.24 -5.09 17.03
C SER A 180 -6.23 -6.61 17.09
N THR A 181 -6.66 -7.25 16.01
CA THR A 181 -6.69 -8.72 15.89
C THR A 181 -5.44 -9.28 15.24
N GLY A 182 -4.66 -8.45 14.52
CA GLY A 182 -3.51 -8.90 13.76
C GLY A 182 -3.88 -9.70 12.50
N LEU A 183 -5.10 -9.53 11.97
CA LEU A 183 -5.61 -10.29 10.84
C LEU A 183 -6.05 -9.37 9.69
N TYR A 184 -5.96 -9.88 8.48
CA TYR A 184 -6.58 -9.26 7.32
C TYR A 184 -8.10 -9.51 7.32
N LEU A 185 -8.86 -8.55 6.82
CA LEU A 185 -10.27 -8.79 6.53
C LEU A 185 -10.41 -9.75 5.33
N THR A 186 -11.39 -10.65 5.42
CA THR A 186 -11.76 -11.50 4.29
C THR A 186 -12.18 -10.65 3.08
N PRO A 187 -12.12 -11.19 1.84
CA PRO A 187 -12.48 -10.45 0.64
C PRO A 187 -13.84 -9.73 0.72
N ALA A 188 -14.86 -10.42 1.21
CA ALA A 188 -16.20 -9.84 1.37
C ALA A 188 -16.22 -8.67 2.38
N LYS A 189 -15.62 -8.87 3.56
CA LYS A 189 -15.53 -7.84 4.60
C LYS A 189 -14.68 -6.65 4.17
N ARG A 190 -13.63 -6.89 3.40
CA ARG A 190 -12.78 -5.84 2.84
C ARG A 190 -13.56 -4.95 1.87
N ARG A 191 -14.34 -5.53 0.95
CA ARG A 191 -15.21 -4.76 0.04
C ARG A 191 -16.25 -3.95 0.79
N GLU A 192 -16.92 -4.59 1.77
CA GLU A 192 -17.89 -3.91 2.63
C GLU A 192 -17.26 -2.75 3.40
N PHE A 193 -16.09 -2.96 3.99
CA PHE A 193 -15.32 -1.91 4.68
C PHE A 193 -15.01 -0.74 3.75
N CYS A 194 -14.47 -1.00 2.56
CA CYS A 194 -14.14 0.04 1.59
C CYS A 194 -15.39 0.81 1.14
N ALA A 195 -16.50 0.12 0.90
CA ALA A 195 -17.77 0.74 0.54
C ALA A 195 -18.32 1.61 1.67
N LEU A 196 -18.36 1.08 2.90
CA LEU A 196 -18.85 1.79 4.09
C LEU A 196 -18.09 3.09 4.35
N HIS A 197 -16.78 3.05 4.19
CA HIS A 197 -15.91 4.19 4.43
C HIS A 197 -15.65 5.04 3.18
N ASN A 198 -16.28 4.72 2.05
CA ASN A 198 -16.09 5.41 0.77
C ASN A 198 -14.60 5.56 0.41
N ILE A 199 -13.86 4.45 0.50
CA ILE A 199 -12.46 4.33 0.10
C ILE A 199 -12.41 3.47 -1.17
N PRO A 200 -11.71 3.90 -2.26
CA PRO A 200 -11.66 3.12 -3.49
C PRO A 200 -11.02 1.75 -3.27
N HIS A 201 -11.60 0.72 -3.88
CA HIS A 201 -11.13 -0.66 -3.87
C HIS A 201 -10.69 -1.07 -5.27
N VAL A 202 -9.68 -1.93 -5.39
CA VAL A 202 -9.26 -2.49 -6.68
C VAL A 202 -10.44 -3.16 -7.38
N PRO A 203 -10.51 -3.14 -8.72
CA PRO A 203 -11.57 -3.81 -9.45
C PRO A 203 -11.59 -5.32 -9.15
N VAL A 204 -12.76 -5.83 -8.82
CA VAL A 204 -13.02 -7.27 -8.64
C VAL A 204 -13.52 -7.80 -9.97
N THR A 205 -12.86 -8.82 -10.49
CA THR A 205 -13.24 -9.48 -11.75
C THR A 205 -14.11 -10.70 -11.52
N ASP A 206 -13.89 -11.43 -10.41
CA ASP A 206 -14.74 -12.54 -9.98
C ASP A 206 -14.74 -12.63 -8.44
N VAL A 207 -15.89 -12.91 -7.85
CA VAL A 207 -16.07 -13.03 -6.39
C VAL A 207 -16.00 -14.47 -5.88
N SER A 208 -15.95 -15.45 -6.79
CA SER A 208 -15.97 -16.90 -6.46
C SER A 208 -15.21 -17.77 -7.47
N PHE A 209 -14.15 -17.23 -8.04
CA PHE A 209 -13.31 -17.92 -9.03
C PHE A 209 -12.67 -19.18 -8.45
N THR A 210 -12.58 -20.23 -9.24
CA THR A 210 -12.02 -21.53 -8.86
C THR A 210 -10.75 -21.87 -9.65
N PRO A 211 -9.58 -21.28 -9.28
CA PRO A 211 -8.34 -21.36 -10.08
C PRO A 211 -7.84 -22.79 -10.28
N PHE A 212 -8.07 -23.69 -9.32
CA PHE A 212 -7.56 -25.06 -9.38
C PHE A 212 -8.37 -26.00 -10.28
N GLN A 213 -9.43 -25.51 -10.94
CA GLN A 213 -10.09 -26.21 -12.05
C GLN A 213 -9.36 -26.05 -13.39
N TYR A 214 -8.40 -25.13 -13.46
CA TYR A 214 -7.59 -24.84 -14.63
C TYR A 214 -6.21 -25.49 -14.50
N SER A 215 -5.58 -25.82 -15.62
CA SER A 215 -4.14 -26.03 -15.60
C SER A 215 -3.41 -24.71 -15.33
N LEU A 216 -2.17 -24.79 -14.87
CA LEU A 216 -1.37 -23.57 -14.68
C LEU A 216 -1.23 -22.77 -15.98
N GLN A 217 -1.11 -23.46 -17.13
CA GLN A 217 -1.01 -22.81 -18.44
C GLN A 217 -2.30 -22.06 -18.78
N ASP A 218 -3.47 -22.70 -18.66
CA ASP A 218 -4.77 -22.08 -18.94
C ASP A 218 -5.03 -20.91 -17.99
N LEU A 219 -4.59 -21.02 -16.73
CA LEU A 219 -4.73 -19.93 -15.77
C LEU A 219 -3.83 -18.74 -16.12
N LEU A 220 -2.63 -18.96 -16.62
CA LEU A 220 -1.74 -17.89 -17.08
C LEU A 220 -2.31 -17.20 -18.33
N GLU A 221 -2.94 -17.95 -19.23
CA GLU A 221 -3.65 -17.38 -20.38
C GLU A 221 -4.92 -16.61 -19.96
N HIS A 222 -5.62 -17.06 -18.93
CA HIS A 222 -6.80 -16.37 -18.39
C HIS A 222 -6.47 -14.97 -17.82
N VAL A 223 -5.27 -14.78 -17.24
CA VAL A 223 -4.89 -13.50 -16.65
C VAL A 223 -4.46 -12.45 -17.66
N ASP A 224 -4.18 -12.87 -18.90
CA ASP A 224 -3.89 -11.96 -20.00
C ASP A 224 -5.17 -11.21 -20.41
N GLY A 225 -5.14 -9.89 -20.39
CA GLY A 225 -6.29 -9.11 -20.74
C GLY A 225 -6.16 -7.62 -20.43
N GLU A 226 -7.24 -6.91 -20.65
CA GLU A 226 -7.28 -5.49 -20.34
C GLU A 226 -7.29 -5.24 -18.83
N SER A 227 -6.64 -4.15 -18.44
CA SER A 227 -6.68 -3.64 -17.08
C SER A 227 -7.94 -2.79 -16.85
N MET A 228 -7.88 -1.90 -15.88
CA MET A 228 -8.97 -1.05 -15.45
C MET A 228 -9.48 -0.13 -16.57
N ASN A 229 -8.58 0.35 -17.44
CA ASN A 229 -8.92 1.27 -18.53
C ASN A 229 -8.78 0.57 -19.89
N PRO A 230 -9.69 0.84 -20.83
CA PRO A 230 -9.61 0.28 -22.18
C PRO A 230 -8.28 0.58 -22.88
N GLY A 231 -7.70 -0.43 -23.52
CA GLY A 231 -6.43 -0.33 -24.23
C GLY A 231 -5.20 -0.27 -23.29
N THR A 232 -5.36 -0.67 -22.04
CA THR A 232 -4.26 -0.90 -21.11
C THR A 232 -4.16 -2.40 -20.80
N ILE A 233 -2.95 -2.93 -20.77
CA ILE A 233 -2.70 -4.35 -20.46
C ILE A 233 -2.58 -4.50 -18.95
N SER A 234 -3.29 -5.48 -18.39
CA SER A 234 -3.20 -5.83 -16.96
C SER A 234 -1.80 -6.36 -16.61
N GLU A 235 -1.27 -5.99 -15.45
CA GLU A 235 -0.07 -6.63 -14.88
C GLU A 235 -0.34 -8.10 -14.49
N GLY A 236 -1.60 -8.46 -14.26
CA GLY A 236 -2.05 -9.78 -13.87
C GLY A 236 -3.31 -9.75 -13.00
N ARG A 237 -3.51 -10.83 -12.26
CA ARG A 237 -4.62 -11.02 -11.31
C ARG A 237 -4.09 -11.39 -9.94
N VAL A 238 -4.83 -11.03 -8.91
CA VAL A 238 -4.58 -11.45 -7.53
C VAL A 238 -5.74 -12.30 -7.06
N TYR A 239 -5.42 -13.48 -6.53
CA TYR A 239 -6.38 -14.44 -5.99
C TYR A 239 -6.31 -14.45 -4.48
N LYS A 240 -7.43 -14.23 -3.81
CA LYS A 240 -7.54 -14.30 -2.35
C LYS A 240 -8.61 -15.27 -1.94
N HIS A 241 -8.23 -16.24 -1.11
CA HIS A 241 -9.17 -17.24 -0.60
C HIS A 241 -10.32 -16.55 0.15
N LEU A 242 -11.56 -17.02 -0.03
CA LEU A 242 -12.74 -16.30 0.49
C LEU A 242 -12.82 -16.26 2.01
N THR A 243 -12.13 -17.17 2.71
CA THR A 243 -12.18 -17.30 4.18
C THR A 243 -10.90 -16.84 4.88
N SER A 244 -9.90 -16.39 4.15
CA SER A 244 -8.60 -15.96 4.72
C SER A 244 -8.35 -14.48 4.51
#